data_b65aa6a575dc178e4e5e91deb936113c
#
_entry.id   b65aa6a575dc178e4e5e91deb936113c
#
_cell.length_a   1.000
_cell.length_b   1.000
_cell.length_c   1.000
_cell.angle_alpha   90.00
_cell.angle_beta   90.00
_cell.angle_gamma   90.00
#
_symmetry.space_group_name_H-M   'P 1'
#
loop_
_entity.id
_entity.type
_entity.pdbx_description
1 polymer ?
#
loop_
_entity_poly.entity_id
_entity_poly.type
_entity_poly.pdbx_seq_one_letter_code
_entity_poly.pdbx_strand_id
1 'polypeptide(L)'
;MSSENYVYKKEVDWSLFNYGFAIPLEYQVIFKQIAGRFLERGESKPIKLYLNGKSYDAKLQNNRIDSKFGNRADIVQVRYSKNSEIANALRGTFQRSYLYMLKIKQMQEKGSKSRITLPEEYKEYIAVYTTEYDDSYLIETIASEDVSVMRDAVQGKAERMVEAEINYENVDEGAGIQQNLRLVKLRKLNRKIGENLKLLYGYRCQLCGQLIGEEFGSHVAEAHHIDYFVKSLNNDASNQIIVCPNHHSIIHDRDPVYDRRRKLYRYDNGKEQHLVLNRHL
;
A
#
# COMPACT_ATOMS: atom_id res chain seq x y z
N MET A 1 7.93 -7.28 16.14
CA MET A 1 7.61 -8.11 14.96
C MET A 1 8.58 -7.77 13.87
N SER A 2 9.07 -8.77 13.17
CA SER A 2 10.06 -8.59 12.11
C SER A 2 9.42 -7.84 10.93
N SER A 3 10.17 -6.93 10.33
CA SER A 3 9.74 -6.17 9.15
C SER A 3 9.54 -7.07 7.92
N GLU A 4 9.89 -8.35 8.01
CA GLU A 4 9.87 -9.32 6.92
C GLU A 4 8.48 -9.77 6.50
N ASN A 5 7.47 -9.55 7.34
CA ASN A 5 6.12 -10.06 7.16
C ASN A 5 5.10 -9.03 6.65
N TYR A 6 5.50 -7.77 6.46
CA TYR A 6 4.62 -6.74 5.89
C TYR A 6 4.28 -7.05 4.44
N VAL A 7 3.02 -6.89 4.08
CA VAL A 7 2.53 -7.10 2.71
C VAL A 7 2.17 -5.78 2.05
N TYR A 8 1.14 -5.09 2.52
CA TYR A 8 0.71 -3.83 1.93
C TYR A 8 -0.12 -2.98 2.91
N LYS A 9 -0.29 -1.71 2.56
CA LYS A 9 -1.17 -0.76 3.24
C LYS A 9 -2.41 -0.52 2.40
N LYS A 10 -3.57 -0.39 3.05
CA LYS A 10 -4.82 -0.06 2.39
C LYS A 10 -5.54 1.05 3.16
N GLU A 11 -5.99 2.08 2.43
CA GLU A 11 -6.92 3.08 2.96
C GLU A 11 -8.25 2.41 3.33
N VAL A 12 -8.82 2.79 4.46
CA VAL A 12 -10.12 2.28 4.88
C VAL A 12 -11.20 2.77 3.90
N ASP A 13 -12.13 1.89 3.61
CA ASP A 13 -13.26 2.17 2.73
C ASP A 13 -14.54 1.49 3.22
N TRP A 14 -15.65 1.81 2.60
CA TRP A 14 -16.95 1.21 2.94
C TRP A 14 -16.94 -0.32 2.86
N SER A 15 -16.20 -0.89 1.91
CA SER A 15 -16.10 -2.34 1.75
C SER A 15 -15.39 -2.99 2.93
N LEU A 16 -14.27 -2.40 3.37
CA LEU A 16 -13.52 -2.86 4.55
C LEU A 16 -14.41 -2.93 5.80
N PHE A 17 -15.27 -1.95 6.00
CA PHE A 17 -16.14 -1.91 7.18
C PHE A 17 -17.31 -2.90 7.14
N ASN A 18 -17.63 -3.47 5.98
CA ASN A 18 -18.86 -4.26 5.85
C ASN A 18 -18.69 -5.65 5.22
N TYR A 19 -17.70 -5.82 4.34
CA TYR A 19 -17.64 -7.02 3.47
C TYR A 19 -16.25 -7.61 3.32
N GLY A 20 -15.21 -6.85 3.60
CA GLY A 20 -13.82 -7.21 3.34
C GLY A 20 -13.10 -6.26 2.38
N PHE A 21 -11.98 -6.69 1.86
CA PHE A 21 -11.13 -5.85 1.03
C PHE A 21 -10.45 -6.64 -0.08
N ALA A 22 -10.25 -5.99 -1.24
CA ALA A 22 -9.50 -6.56 -2.33
C ALA A 22 -8.01 -6.51 -2.04
N ILE A 23 -7.30 -7.55 -2.49
CA ILE A 23 -5.84 -7.61 -2.48
C ILE A 23 -5.37 -7.09 -3.83
N PRO A 24 -4.58 -6.02 -3.87
CA PRO A 24 -4.03 -5.50 -5.12
C PRO A 24 -3.22 -6.56 -5.87
N LEU A 25 -3.22 -6.51 -7.20
CA LEU A 25 -2.68 -7.56 -8.06
C LEU A 25 -1.21 -7.86 -7.75
N GLU A 26 -0.42 -6.84 -7.50
CA GLU A 26 1.01 -6.89 -7.18
C GLU A 26 1.32 -7.66 -5.89
N TYR A 27 0.36 -7.75 -4.97
CA TYR A 27 0.50 -8.47 -3.70
C TYR A 27 -0.13 -9.87 -3.72
N GLN A 28 -0.95 -10.19 -4.72
CA GLN A 28 -1.63 -11.49 -4.79
C GLN A 28 -0.65 -12.66 -4.84
N VAL A 29 0.55 -12.45 -5.39
CA VAL A 29 1.61 -13.46 -5.44
C VAL A 29 2.02 -13.90 -4.02
N ILE A 30 2.11 -12.96 -3.07
CA ILE A 30 2.48 -13.25 -1.68
C ILE A 30 1.40 -14.11 -1.00
N PHE A 31 0.13 -13.74 -1.18
CA PHE A 31 -0.99 -14.55 -0.66
C PHE A 31 -1.06 -15.93 -1.31
N LYS A 32 -0.73 -16.02 -2.58
CA LYS A 32 -0.66 -17.30 -3.30
C LYS A 32 0.45 -18.20 -2.81
N GLN A 33 1.65 -17.67 -2.55
CA GLN A 33 2.80 -18.43 -2.07
C GLN A 33 2.57 -19.03 -0.67
N ILE A 34 1.91 -18.29 0.23
CA ILE A 34 1.62 -18.72 1.60
C ILE A 34 0.56 -19.82 1.62
N ALA A 35 -0.34 -19.81 0.63
CA ALA A 35 -1.44 -20.77 0.50
C ALA A 35 -1.03 -22.12 -0.11
N GLY A 36 0.24 -22.33 -0.46
CA GLY A 36 0.73 -23.57 -1.08
C GLY A 36 0.20 -23.85 -2.50
N ARG A 37 -0.92 -23.26 -2.91
CA ARG A 37 -1.47 -23.31 -4.27
C ARG A 37 -2.22 -22.03 -4.63
N PHE A 38 -2.36 -21.77 -5.91
CA PHE A 38 -3.21 -20.69 -6.40
C PHE A 38 -4.69 -21.03 -6.21
N LEU A 39 -5.45 -20.09 -5.62
CA LEU A 39 -6.90 -20.16 -5.62
C LEU A 39 -7.40 -19.96 -7.06
N GLU A 40 -8.16 -20.92 -7.56
CA GLU A 40 -8.82 -20.78 -8.86
C GLU A 40 -9.99 -19.80 -8.78
N ARG A 41 -10.45 -19.32 -9.94
CA ARG A 41 -11.60 -18.40 -10.00
C ARG A 41 -12.86 -19.09 -9.47
N GLY A 42 -13.49 -18.46 -8.51
CA GLY A 42 -14.66 -18.96 -7.80
C GLY A 42 -14.35 -19.76 -6.53
N GLU A 43 -13.07 -20.08 -6.30
CA GLU A 43 -12.66 -20.75 -5.07
C GLU A 43 -12.56 -19.76 -3.89
N SER A 44 -12.73 -20.32 -2.69
CA SER A 44 -12.47 -19.63 -1.42
C SER A 44 -11.93 -20.60 -0.40
N LYS A 45 -11.14 -20.08 0.55
CA LYS A 45 -10.66 -20.82 1.71
C LYS A 45 -10.81 -20.02 3.00
N PRO A 46 -10.99 -20.68 4.16
CA PRO A 46 -11.00 -20.02 5.44
C PRO A 46 -9.60 -19.46 5.76
N ILE A 47 -9.58 -18.30 6.40
CA ILE A 47 -8.36 -17.66 6.92
C ILE A 47 -8.64 -17.07 8.29
N LYS A 48 -7.58 -16.80 9.05
CA LYS A 48 -7.63 -16.04 10.30
C LYS A 48 -7.06 -14.64 10.13
N LEU A 49 -7.76 -13.65 10.68
CA LEU A 49 -7.27 -12.28 10.77
C LEU A 49 -7.00 -11.95 12.24
N TYR A 50 -5.81 -11.47 12.53
CA TYR A 50 -5.44 -10.99 13.86
C TYR A 50 -5.51 -9.47 13.89
N LEU A 51 -6.26 -8.93 14.84
CA LEU A 51 -6.40 -7.48 15.04
C LEU A 51 -6.39 -7.22 16.55
N ASN A 52 -5.50 -6.36 17.03
CA ASN A 52 -5.37 -5.99 18.42
C ASN A 52 -5.27 -7.21 19.38
N GLY A 53 -4.50 -8.24 18.98
CA GLY A 53 -4.27 -9.46 19.76
C GLY A 53 -5.42 -10.48 19.75
N LYS A 54 -6.53 -10.19 19.06
CA LYS A 54 -7.66 -11.12 18.91
C LYS A 54 -7.70 -11.70 17.49
N SER A 55 -8.07 -12.97 17.36
CA SER A 55 -8.25 -13.63 16.06
C SER A 55 -9.71 -13.62 15.63
N TYR A 56 -9.93 -13.48 14.32
CA TYR A 56 -11.24 -13.41 13.68
C TYR A 56 -11.29 -14.29 12.45
N ASP A 57 -12.46 -14.89 12.22
CA ASP A 57 -12.72 -15.70 11.02
C ASP A 57 -13.00 -14.81 9.80
N ALA A 58 -12.36 -15.17 8.69
CA ALA A 58 -12.59 -14.56 7.38
C ALA A 58 -12.37 -15.60 6.27
N LYS A 59 -12.55 -15.19 5.02
CA LYS A 59 -12.26 -16.03 3.85
C LYS A 59 -11.37 -15.29 2.87
N LEU A 60 -10.40 -15.98 2.32
CA LEU A 60 -9.72 -15.55 1.11
C LEU A 60 -10.48 -16.11 -0.09
N GLN A 61 -10.88 -15.26 -1.02
CA GLN A 61 -11.71 -15.64 -2.18
C GLN A 61 -11.13 -15.04 -3.45
N ASN A 62 -11.03 -15.89 -4.50
CA ASN A 62 -10.80 -15.41 -5.86
C ASN A 62 -12.17 -15.31 -6.56
N ASN A 63 -12.56 -14.11 -6.95
CA ASN A 63 -13.89 -13.85 -7.49
C ASN A 63 -14.09 -14.52 -8.84
N ARG A 64 -15.28 -15.06 -9.06
CA ARG A 64 -15.71 -15.52 -10.37
C ARG A 64 -15.96 -14.29 -11.26
N ILE A 65 -15.25 -14.19 -12.35
CA ILE A 65 -15.44 -13.13 -13.35
C ILE A 65 -16.22 -13.74 -14.52
N ASP A 66 -17.34 -13.12 -14.88
CA ASP A 66 -18.13 -13.51 -16.02
C ASP A 66 -17.30 -13.33 -17.32
N SER A 67 -17.29 -14.35 -18.18
CA SER A 67 -16.53 -14.40 -19.45
C SER A 67 -16.84 -13.21 -20.38
N LYS A 68 -18.03 -12.62 -20.28
CA LYS A 68 -18.39 -11.39 -21.04
C LYS A 68 -17.50 -10.18 -20.77
N PHE A 69 -16.75 -10.17 -19.65
CA PHE A 69 -15.85 -9.08 -19.30
C PHE A 69 -14.42 -9.29 -19.82
N GLY A 70 -14.19 -10.30 -20.64
CA GLY A 70 -12.89 -10.58 -21.27
C GLY A 70 -11.82 -11.12 -20.30
N ASN A 71 -10.57 -11.07 -20.71
CA ASN A 71 -9.41 -11.54 -19.95
C ASN A 71 -8.99 -10.53 -18.86
N ARG A 72 -9.83 -10.34 -17.85
CA ARG A 72 -9.45 -9.52 -16.70
C ARG A 72 -8.56 -10.29 -15.72
N ALA A 73 -7.68 -9.56 -15.04
CA ALA A 73 -6.88 -10.12 -13.94
C ALA A 73 -7.78 -10.68 -12.83
N ASP A 74 -7.24 -11.65 -12.09
CA ASP A 74 -7.91 -12.23 -10.93
C ASP A 74 -8.20 -11.15 -9.88
N ILE A 75 -9.34 -11.28 -9.20
CA ILE A 75 -9.73 -10.40 -8.08
C ILE A 75 -9.76 -11.26 -6.83
N VAL A 76 -8.64 -11.26 -6.13
CA VAL A 76 -8.51 -11.91 -4.82
C VAL A 76 -8.92 -10.96 -3.72
N GLN A 77 -9.76 -11.42 -2.80
CA GLN A 77 -10.34 -10.60 -1.73
C GLN A 77 -10.33 -11.34 -0.41
N VAL A 78 -10.06 -10.62 0.66
CA VAL A 78 -10.46 -11.02 2.00
C VAL A 78 -11.94 -10.70 2.18
N ARG A 79 -12.74 -11.66 2.63
CA ARG A 79 -14.19 -11.54 2.77
C ARG A 79 -14.66 -11.94 4.15
N TYR A 80 -15.60 -11.18 4.66
CA TYR A 80 -16.36 -11.43 5.90
C TYR A 80 -17.76 -10.81 5.80
N SER A 81 -18.64 -11.16 6.72
CA SER A 81 -20.00 -10.61 6.73
C SER A 81 -20.07 -9.25 7.43
N LYS A 82 -21.07 -8.45 7.07
CA LYS A 82 -21.32 -7.13 7.68
C LYS A 82 -21.46 -7.19 9.21
N ASN A 83 -22.03 -8.27 9.72
CA ASN A 83 -22.30 -8.45 11.15
C ASN A 83 -21.23 -9.30 11.85
N SER A 84 -20.12 -9.62 11.19
CA SER A 84 -19.02 -10.36 11.78
C SER A 84 -18.30 -9.56 12.87
N GLU A 85 -17.65 -10.25 13.78
CA GLU A 85 -16.87 -9.63 14.86
C GLU A 85 -15.75 -8.75 14.32
N ILE A 86 -15.07 -9.18 13.23
CA ILE A 86 -14.00 -8.38 12.60
C ILE A 86 -14.56 -7.06 12.02
N ALA A 87 -15.72 -7.10 11.36
CA ALA A 87 -16.35 -5.88 10.84
C ALA A 87 -16.73 -4.91 11.97
N ASN A 88 -17.23 -5.43 13.10
CA ASN A 88 -17.53 -4.62 14.28
C ASN A 88 -16.26 -4.04 14.90
N ALA A 89 -15.19 -4.85 15.03
CA ALA A 89 -13.92 -4.40 15.57
C ALA A 89 -13.30 -3.28 14.72
N LEU A 90 -13.29 -3.43 13.38
CA LEU A 90 -12.79 -2.39 12.46
C LEU A 90 -13.59 -1.09 12.54
N ARG A 91 -14.93 -1.17 12.64
CA ARG A 91 -15.79 0.01 12.83
C ARG A 91 -15.53 0.71 14.16
N GLY A 92 -15.28 -0.05 15.21
CA GLY A 92 -14.92 0.49 16.53
C GLY A 92 -13.55 1.17 16.53
N THR A 93 -12.56 0.56 15.88
CA THR A 93 -11.20 1.11 15.78
C THR A 93 -11.15 2.37 14.91
N PHE A 94 -11.85 2.37 13.78
CA PHE A 94 -11.87 3.49 12.82
C PHE A 94 -13.20 4.25 12.89
N GLN A 95 -13.66 4.56 14.09
CA GLN A 95 -14.98 5.15 14.31
C GLN A 95 -15.15 6.47 13.55
N ARG A 96 -14.10 7.28 13.47
CA ARG A 96 -14.13 8.58 12.81
C ARG A 96 -14.40 8.47 11.30
N SER A 97 -13.62 7.66 10.59
CA SER A 97 -13.84 7.37 9.16
C SER A 97 -15.17 6.69 8.90
N TYR A 98 -15.52 5.73 9.75
CA TYR A 98 -16.78 5.00 9.59
C TYR A 98 -18.01 5.89 9.72
N LEU A 99 -18.07 6.76 10.74
CA LEU A 99 -19.20 7.69 10.94
C LEU A 99 -19.29 8.70 9.80
N TYR A 100 -18.16 9.21 9.31
CA TYR A 100 -18.13 10.06 8.12
C TYR A 100 -18.75 9.35 6.91
N MET A 101 -18.28 8.14 6.60
CA MET A 101 -18.80 7.35 5.48
C MET A 101 -20.28 7.01 5.64
N LEU A 102 -20.72 6.71 6.87
CA LEU A 102 -22.13 6.42 7.18
C LEU A 102 -23.01 7.62 6.86
N LYS A 103 -22.59 8.83 7.28
CA LYS A 103 -23.29 10.08 6.97
C LYS A 103 -23.43 10.31 5.46
N ILE A 104 -22.34 10.13 4.70
CA ILE A 104 -22.37 10.27 3.24
C ILE A 104 -23.30 9.22 2.61
N LYS A 105 -23.27 7.97 3.09
CA LYS A 105 -24.16 6.89 2.60
C LYS A 105 -25.63 7.19 2.83
N GLN A 106 -25.97 7.82 3.94
CA GLN A 106 -27.35 8.22 4.23
C GLN A 106 -27.85 9.36 3.31
N MET A 107 -26.93 10.22 2.85
CA MET A 107 -27.24 11.31 1.93
C MET A 107 -27.27 10.89 0.45
N GLN A 108 -26.67 9.73 0.12
CA GLN A 108 -26.70 9.22 -1.25
C GLN A 108 -28.10 8.65 -1.58
N GLU A 109 -28.51 8.82 -2.82
CA GLU A 109 -29.73 8.18 -3.34
C GLU A 109 -29.66 6.66 -3.20
N LYS A 110 -30.82 6.04 -2.91
CA LYS A 110 -30.92 4.57 -2.81
C LYS A 110 -30.42 3.93 -4.12
N GLY A 111 -29.45 3.05 -4.00
CA GLY A 111 -28.85 2.35 -5.15
C GLY A 111 -27.62 3.00 -5.76
N SER A 112 -27.23 4.19 -5.31
CA SER A 112 -25.98 4.83 -5.76
C SER A 112 -24.77 3.93 -5.46
N LYS A 113 -23.94 3.68 -6.50
CA LYS A 113 -22.67 2.95 -6.42
C LYS A 113 -21.47 3.88 -6.34
N SER A 114 -21.70 5.19 -6.16
CA SER A 114 -20.63 6.17 -6.09
C SER A 114 -19.67 5.84 -4.94
N ARG A 115 -18.37 5.84 -5.25
CA ARG A 115 -17.30 5.65 -4.27
C ARG A 115 -17.29 6.85 -3.32
N ILE A 116 -17.17 6.59 -2.04
CA ILE A 116 -16.93 7.62 -1.03
C ILE A 116 -15.42 7.83 -0.95
N THR A 117 -14.99 9.07 -1.17
CA THR A 117 -13.60 9.50 -0.96
C THR A 117 -13.52 10.19 0.39
N LEU A 118 -12.58 9.77 1.23
CA LEU A 118 -12.34 10.42 2.52
C LEU A 118 -11.50 11.69 2.32
N PRO A 119 -11.87 12.81 2.94
CA PRO A 119 -10.98 13.96 3.11
C PRO A 119 -9.70 13.55 3.86
N GLU A 120 -8.62 14.30 3.66
CA GLU A 120 -7.30 13.99 4.24
C GLU A 120 -7.32 13.79 5.75
N GLU A 121 -8.11 14.59 6.47
CA GLU A 121 -8.24 14.54 7.92
C GLU A 121 -8.99 13.30 8.44
N TYR A 122 -9.69 12.58 7.56
CA TYR A 122 -10.41 11.33 7.87
C TYR A 122 -9.72 10.09 7.28
N LYS A 123 -8.59 10.26 6.59
CA LYS A 123 -7.87 9.11 6.02
C LYS A 123 -7.21 8.28 7.12
N GLU A 124 -7.57 7.02 7.14
CA GLU A 124 -7.05 6.00 8.03
C GLU A 124 -6.67 4.77 7.19
N TYR A 125 -5.80 3.91 7.71
CA TYR A 125 -5.27 2.80 6.94
C TYR A 125 -5.19 1.53 7.78
N ILE A 126 -5.23 0.39 7.10
CA ILE A 126 -4.75 -0.86 7.63
C ILE A 126 -3.42 -1.24 6.99
N ALA A 127 -2.51 -1.83 7.76
CA ALA A 127 -1.34 -2.53 7.26
C ALA A 127 -1.54 -4.03 7.44
N VAL A 128 -1.32 -4.80 6.40
CA VAL A 128 -1.51 -6.25 6.39
C VAL A 128 -0.15 -6.94 6.42
N TYR A 129 -0.01 -7.93 7.28
CA TYR A 129 1.20 -8.72 7.47
C TYR A 129 0.87 -10.20 7.32
N THR A 130 1.83 -10.98 6.82
CA THR A 130 1.83 -12.43 6.97
C THR A 130 2.24 -12.80 8.40
N THR A 131 1.84 -14.00 8.83
CA THR A 131 2.29 -14.58 10.10
C THR A 131 3.09 -15.86 9.83
N GLU A 132 3.65 -16.46 10.86
CA GLU A 132 4.29 -17.77 10.79
C GLU A 132 3.29 -18.92 10.62
N TYR A 133 2.01 -18.66 10.78
CA TYR A 133 0.95 -19.66 10.60
C TYR A 133 0.35 -19.55 9.21
N ASP A 134 0.14 -20.69 8.57
CA ASP A 134 -0.55 -20.76 7.30
C ASP A 134 -1.95 -20.16 7.39
N ASP A 135 -2.37 -19.48 6.32
CA ASP A 135 -3.70 -18.87 6.21
C ASP A 135 -4.06 -17.87 7.30
N SER A 136 -3.05 -17.27 7.91
CA SER A 136 -3.20 -16.28 8.98
C SER A 136 -2.53 -14.97 8.63
N TYR A 137 -3.23 -13.86 8.87
CA TYR A 137 -2.77 -12.51 8.56
C TYR A 137 -2.98 -11.60 9.76
N LEU A 138 -2.00 -10.75 10.03
CA LEU A 138 -2.11 -9.71 11.04
C LEU A 138 -2.53 -8.40 10.37
N ILE A 139 -3.50 -7.73 10.99
CA ILE A 139 -3.92 -6.38 10.62
C ILE A 139 -3.43 -5.43 11.71
N GLU A 140 -2.64 -4.45 11.31
CA GLU A 140 -2.29 -3.30 12.14
C GLU A 140 -3.07 -2.07 11.67
N THR A 141 -3.55 -1.26 12.61
CA THR A 141 -4.34 -0.07 12.34
C THR A 141 -3.48 1.18 12.39
N ILE A 142 -3.73 2.12 11.47
CA ILE A 142 -3.07 3.42 11.39
C ILE A 142 -4.18 4.46 11.39
N ALA A 143 -4.40 5.09 12.53
CA ALA A 143 -5.46 6.09 12.71
C ALA A 143 -5.10 7.43 12.07
N SER A 144 -6.10 8.28 11.84
CA SER A 144 -5.92 9.62 11.26
C SER A 144 -4.99 10.52 12.08
N GLU A 145 -5.00 10.36 13.39
CA GLU A 145 -4.09 11.07 14.31
C GLU A 145 -2.65 10.65 14.09
N ASP A 146 -2.38 9.36 13.87
CA ASP A 146 -1.05 8.85 13.54
C ASP A 146 -0.56 9.40 12.19
N VAL A 147 -1.45 9.49 11.20
CA VAL A 147 -1.13 10.07 9.88
C VAL A 147 -0.81 11.56 10.01
N SER A 148 -1.57 12.31 10.81
CA SER A 148 -1.32 13.73 11.05
C SER A 148 0.03 13.98 11.71
N VAL A 149 0.30 13.29 12.82
CA VAL A 149 1.59 13.41 13.56
C VAL A 149 2.77 13.06 12.65
N MET A 150 2.62 12.05 11.80
CA MET A 150 3.67 11.66 10.86
C MET A 150 3.91 12.69 9.76
N ARG A 151 2.84 13.30 9.24
CA ARG A 151 2.92 14.37 8.25
C ARG A 151 3.66 15.59 8.82
N ASP A 152 3.25 16.01 10.01
CA ASP A 152 3.85 17.15 10.69
C ASP A 152 5.33 16.90 11.01
N ALA A 153 5.68 15.70 11.47
CA ALA A 153 7.06 15.33 11.74
C ALA A 153 7.94 15.31 10.47
N VAL A 154 7.39 14.84 9.32
CA VAL A 154 8.13 14.84 8.04
C VAL A 154 8.25 16.26 7.48
N GLN A 155 7.20 17.06 7.53
CA GLN A 155 7.23 18.45 7.08
C GLN A 155 8.18 19.29 7.94
N GLY A 156 8.09 19.20 9.27
CA GLY A 156 8.99 19.90 10.18
C GLY A 156 10.46 19.46 10.08
N LYS A 157 10.74 18.20 9.66
CA LYS A 157 12.10 17.74 9.38
C LYS A 157 12.61 18.17 8.01
N ALA A 158 11.75 18.24 6.99
CA ALA A 158 12.14 18.74 5.67
C ALA A 158 12.61 20.21 5.74
N GLU A 159 11.99 21.01 6.61
CA GLU A 159 12.45 22.39 6.88
C GLU A 159 13.71 22.46 7.77
N ARG A 160 13.95 21.48 8.64
CA ARG A 160 15.07 21.45 9.60
C ARG A 160 16.24 20.56 9.21
N MET A 161 16.14 19.68 8.21
CA MET A 161 17.27 18.87 7.74
C MET A 161 18.37 19.70 7.06
N VAL A 162 18.14 21.00 6.89
CA VAL A 162 19.19 21.94 6.45
C VAL A 162 20.02 22.45 7.64
N GLU A 163 19.58 22.31 8.91
CA GLU A 163 20.24 23.01 10.01
C GLU A 163 20.44 22.30 11.36
N ALA A 164 20.17 21.01 11.59
CA ALA A 164 20.42 20.48 12.95
C ALA A 164 20.77 18.99 13.03
N GLU A 165 21.95 18.69 13.52
CA GLU A 165 22.21 17.55 14.39
C GLU A 165 21.23 17.57 15.57
N ILE A 166 20.49 16.50 15.75
CA ILE A 166 19.42 16.40 16.76
C ILE A 166 20.05 16.37 18.15
N ASN A 167 19.81 17.41 18.92
CA ASN A 167 20.07 17.42 20.36
C ASN A 167 19.01 16.57 21.08
N TYR A 168 19.42 15.41 21.59
CA TYR A 168 18.57 14.41 22.23
C TYR A 168 18.15 14.75 23.67
N GLU A 169 18.48 15.90 24.21
CA GLU A 169 18.45 16.13 25.66
C GLU A 169 17.14 16.66 26.26
N ASN A 170 16.09 16.93 25.46
CA ASN A 170 14.85 17.52 26.01
C ASN A 170 13.55 16.96 25.40
N VAL A 171 13.43 15.67 25.21
CA VAL A 171 12.17 15.04 24.79
C VAL A 171 11.63 14.19 25.92
N ASP A 172 10.37 14.41 26.32
CA ASP A 172 9.61 13.48 27.15
C ASP A 172 9.77 12.06 26.58
N GLU A 173 10.49 11.20 27.31
CA GLU A 173 10.91 9.87 26.83
C GLU A 173 9.73 9.03 26.31
N GLY A 174 8.55 9.15 26.90
CA GLY A 174 7.36 8.44 26.48
C GLY A 174 6.82 8.89 25.12
N ALA A 175 6.74 10.18 24.88
CA ALA A 175 6.24 10.76 23.62
C ALA A 175 7.26 10.58 22.47
N GLY A 176 8.56 10.76 22.78
CA GLY A 176 9.65 10.57 21.82
C GLY A 176 9.78 9.13 21.32
N ILE A 177 9.63 8.14 22.21
CA ILE A 177 9.65 6.71 21.85
C ILE A 177 8.47 6.36 20.95
N GLN A 178 7.26 6.83 21.26
CA GLN A 178 6.09 6.58 20.42
C GLN A 178 6.22 7.21 19.02
N GLN A 179 6.70 8.45 18.93
CA GLN A 179 6.94 9.11 17.65
C GLN A 179 8.02 8.42 16.83
N ASN A 180 9.11 7.98 17.46
CA ASN A 180 10.18 7.24 16.78
C ASN A 180 9.72 5.86 16.32
N LEU A 181 8.91 5.13 17.09
CA LEU A 181 8.33 3.86 16.68
C LEU A 181 7.38 4.02 15.48
N ARG A 182 6.57 5.08 15.44
CA ARG A 182 5.69 5.40 14.33
C ARG A 182 6.45 5.75 13.05
N LEU A 183 7.50 6.56 13.15
CA LEU A 183 8.40 6.88 12.03
C LEU A 183 9.17 5.66 11.52
N VAL A 184 9.60 4.79 12.42
CA VAL A 184 10.27 3.51 12.06
C VAL A 184 9.28 2.57 11.37
N LYS A 185 8.03 2.50 11.82
CA LYS A 185 6.97 1.72 11.16
C LYS A 185 6.73 2.22 9.72
N LEU A 186 6.60 3.53 9.50
CA LEU A 186 6.45 4.09 8.15
C LEU A 186 7.64 3.81 7.24
N ARG A 187 8.87 4.01 7.73
CA ARG A 187 10.08 3.72 6.95
C ARG A 187 10.21 2.24 6.60
N LYS A 188 9.81 1.35 7.53
CA LYS A 188 9.77 -0.10 7.26
C LYS A 188 8.69 -0.47 6.25
N LEU A 189 7.52 0.18 6.31
CA LEU A 189 6.46 0.02 5.32
C LEU A 189 6.94 0.45 3.91
N ASN A 190 7.71 1.52 3.82
CA ASN A 190 8.26 2.04 2.58
C ASN A 190 9.15 1.02 1.85
N ARG A 191 10.06 0.41 2.57
CA ARG A 191 11.10 -0.45 1.98
C ARG A 191 10.51 -1.68 1.29
N LYS A 192 9.41 -2.23 1.80
CA LYS A 192 8.83 -3.49 1.30
C LYS A 192 7.93 -3.33 0.09
N ILE A 193 7.25 -2.20 -0.08
CA ILE A 193 6.48 -1.94 -1.31
C ILE A 193 7.42 -1.95 -2.51
N GLY A 194 8.55 -1.25 -2.41
CA GLY A 194 9.59 -1.28 -3.44
C GLY A 194 10.12 -2.69 -3.72
N GLU A 195 10.41 -3.48 -2.66
CA GLU A 195 10.89 -4.86 -2.83
C GLU A 195 9.82 -5.77 -3.48
N ASN A 196 8.56 -5.64 -3.09
CA ASN A 196 7.47 -6.39 -3.71
C ASN A 196 7.28 -6.02 -5.18
N LEU A 197 7.41 -4.74 -5.53
CA LEU A 197 7.36 -4.30 -6.92
C LEU A 197 8.56 -4.81 -7.72
N LYS A 198 9.77 -4.84 -7.16
CA LYS A 198 10.94 -5.45 -7.80
C LYS A 198 10.66 -6.92 -8.15
N LEU A 199 10.11 -7.69 -7.22
CA LEU A 199 9.71 -9.08 -7.46
C LEU A 199 8.63 -9.19 -8.55
N LEU A 200 7.61 -8.32 -8.54
CA LEU A 200 6.53 -8.29 -9.55
C LEU A 200 7.08 -8.12 -10.98
N TYR A 201 8.11 -7.31 -11.13
CA TYR A 201 8.76 -7.03 -12.43
C TYR A 201 9.98 -7.92 -12.69
N GLY A 202 10.30 -8.88 -11.82
CA GLY A 202 11.50 -9.70 -11.92
C GLY A 202 12.76 -8.85 -12.00
N TYR A 203 12.83 -7.79 -11.19
CA TYR A 203 13.92 -6.80 -11.13
C TYR A 203 14.19 -6.06 -12.46
N ARG A 204 13.26 -6.10 -13.41
CA ARG A 204 13.38 -5.40 -14.70
C ARG A 204 12.96 -3.95 -14.56
N CYS A 205 13.71 -3.08 -15.23
CA CYS A 205 13.39 -1.66 -15.32
C CYS A 205 12.07 -1.44 -16.09
N GLN A 206 11.13 -0.72 -15.51
CA GLN A 206 9.85 -0.44 -16.19
C GLN A 206 10.01 0.51 -17.39
N LEU A 207 11.09 1.30 -17.46
CA LEU A 207 11.33 2.25 -18.55
C LEU A 207 12.08 1.63 -19.74
N CYS A 208 12.99 0.68 -19.52
CA CYS A 208 13.74 0.06 -20.63
C CYS A 208 13.59 -1.46 -20.74
N GLY A 209 12.92 -2.11 -19.78
CA GLY A 209 12.74 -3.56 -19.75
C GLY A 209 13.99 -4.37 -19.37
N GLN A 210 15.15 -3.73 -19.22
CA GLN A 210 16.40 -4.42 -18.93
C GLN A 210 16.46 -4.95 -17.51
N LEU A 211 17.08 -6.11 -17.34
CA LEU A 211 17.54 -6.68 -16.09
C LEU A 211 19.04 -6.40 -15.97
N ILE A 212 19.44 -5.64 -14.97
CA ILE A 212 20.84 -5.26 -14.79
C ILE A 212 21.53 -6.23 -13.83
N GLY A 213 22.70 -6.69 -14.21
CA GLY A 213 23.55 -7.57 -13.41
C GLY A 213 23.27 -9.06 -13.59
N GLU A 214 22.39 -9.47 -14.49
CA GLU A 214 22.06 -10.88 -14.74
C GLU A 214 23.29 -11.72 -15.08
N GLU A 215 24.21 -11.17 -15.88
CA GLU A 215 25.47 -11.81 -16.28
C GLU A 215 26.42 -12.08 -15.08
N PHE A 216 26.21 -11.37 -13.97
CA PHE A 216 26.98 -11.56 -12.71
C PHE A 216 26.16 -12.33 -11.66
N GLY A 217 25.00 -12.90 -12.00
CA GLY A 217 24.09 -13.53 -11.05
C GLY A 217 23.47 -12.54 -10.05
N SER A 218 23.43 -11.24 -10.41
CA SER A 218 22.89 -10.16 -9.59
C SER A 218 21.64 -9.54 -10.22
N HIS A 219 20.81 -8.89 -9.39
CA HIS A 219 19.59 -8.22 -9.83
C HIS A 219 19.59 -6.80 -9.27
N VAL A 220 19.95 -5.82 -10.10
CA VAL A 220 20.06 -4.42 -9.67
C VAL A 220 18.89 -3.62 -10.20
N ALA A 221 17.96 -3.28 -9.31
CA ALA A 221 16.82 -2.42 -9.60
C ALA A 221 16.51 -1.55 -8.39
N GLU A 222 15.97 -0.36 -8.63
CA GLU A 222 15.63 0.62 -7.61
C GLU A 222 14.15 0.97 -7.69
N ALA A 223 13.52 1.19 -6.51
CA ALA A 223 12.18 1.71 -6.44
C ALA A 223 12.25 3.25 -6.39
N HIS A 224 11.54 3.91 -7.30
CA HIS A 224 11.49 5.36 -7.42
C HIS A 224 10.05 5.85 -7.20
N HIS A 225 9.87 6.88 -6.37
CA HIS A 225 8.57 7.53 -6.19
C HIS A 225 8.28 8.49 -7.35
N ILE A 226 7.16 8.28 -8.02
CA ILE A 226 6.69 9.15 -9.11
C ILE A 226 6.49 10.59 -8.60
N ASP A 227 5.70 10.75 -7.54
CA ASP A 227 5.64 11.99 -6.77
C ASP A 227 6.54 11.80 -5.55
N TYR A 228 7.60 12.59 -5.44
CA TYR A 228 8.60 12.43 -4.38
C TYR A 228 7.97 12.28 -3.00
N PHE A 229 8.40 11.27 -2.26
CA PHE A 229 7.81 10.94 -0.97
C PHE A 229 7.81 12.11 0.02
N VAL A 230 8.89 12.91 0.05
CA VAL A 230 9.00 14.10 0.91
C VAL A 230 7.94 15.17 0.62
N LYS A 231 7.41 15.21 -0.61
CA LYS A 231 6.36 16.16 -1.02
C LYS A 231 4.96 15.56 -0.85
N SER A 232 4.79 14.30 -1.24
CA SER A 232 3.47 13.64 -1.34
C SER A 232 3.08 12.85 -0.09
N LEU A 233 4.05 12.39 0.71
CA LEU A 233 3.91 11.38 1.75
C LEU A 233 3.17 10.12 1.27
N ASN A 234 3.07 9.96 -0.05
CA ASN A 234 2.41 8.85 -0.69
C ASN A 234 3.42 7.75 -1.00
N ASN A 235 3.29 6.65 -0.28
CA ASN A 235 4.12 5.48 -0.45
C ASN A 235 3.37 4.28 -1.07
N ASP A 236 2.22 4.52 -1.65
CA ASP A 236 1.46 3.47 -2.31
C ASP A 236 2.20 2.94 -3.53
N ALA A 237 1.93 1.68 -3.89
CA ALA A 237 2.50 1.08 -5.10
C ALA A 237 2.18 1.92 -6.36
N SER A 238 0.99 2.52 -6.42
CA SER A 238 0.57 3.43 -7.50
C SER A 238 1.41 4.71 -7.62
N ASN A 239 2.27 5.01 -6.63
CA ASN A 239 3.22 6.11 -6.64
C ASN A 239 4.67 5.65 -6.78
N GLN A 240 4.92 4.39 -7.12
CA GLN A 240 6.27 3.86 -7.29
C GLN A 240 6.43 3.18 -8.65
N ILE A 241 7.63 3.27 -9.19
CA ILE A 241 8.09 2.51 -10.35
C ILE A 241 9.42 1.83 -10.04
N ILE A 242 9.68 0.71 -10.72
CA ILE A 242 10.96 0.02 -10.65
C ILE A 242 11.80 0.43 -11.85
N VAL A 243 12.98 0.95 -11.57
CA VAL A 243 13.90 1.45 -12.58
C VAL A 243 15.31 0.91 -12.37
N CYS A 244 16.11 0.89 -13.42
CA CYS A 244 17.54 0.63 -13.29
C CYS A 244 18.26 1.87 -12.72
N PRO A 245 19.48 1.72 -12.16
CA PRO A 245 20.22 2.84 -11.59
C PRO A 245 20.41 4.01 -12.55
N ASN A 246 20.58 3.73 -13.84
CA ASN A 246 20.74 4.77 -14.85
C ASN A 246 19.47 5.62 -14.99
N HIS A 247 18.29 4.98 -15.11
CA HIS A 247 17.03 5.71 -15.18
C HIS A 247 16.68 6.41 -13.87
N HIS A 248 17.00 5.80 -12.73
CA HIS A 248 16.83 6.44 -11.43
C HIS A 248 17.63 7.75 -11.34
N SER A 249 18.92 7.71 -11.72
CA SER A 249 19.78 8.91 -11.74
C SER A 249 19.29 9.96 -12.73
N ILE A 250 18.85 9.57 -13.95
CA ILE A 250 18.31 10.51 -14.96
C ILE A 250 17.05 11.21 -14.45
N ILE A 251 16.14 10.48 -13.81
CA ILE A 251 14.90 11.08 -13.26
C ILE A 251 15.25 12.10 -12.18
N HIS A 252 16.16 11.78 -11.27
CA HIS A 252 16.60 12.72 -10.23
C HIS A 252 17.35 13.93 -10.77
N ASP A 253 18.15 13.76 -11.83
CA ASP A 253 18.90 14.86 -12.45
C ASP A 253 17.99 15.82 -13.23
N ARG A 254 16.94 15.31 -13.87
CA ARG A 254 16.11 16.07 -14.80
C ARG A 254 14.72 16.42 -14.28
N ASP A 255 14.30 15.87 -13.15
CA ASP A 255 12.98 16.08 -12.50
C ASP A 255 11.80 16.11 -13.50
N PRO A 256 11.64 15.07 -14.38
CA PRO A 256 10.63 15.07 -15.41
C PRO A 256 9.22 14.94 -14.82
N VAL A 257 8.23 15.49 -15.50
CA VAL A 257 6.82 15.37 -15.09
C VAL A 257 6.25 14.04 -15.56
N TYR A 258 5.65 13.29 -14.62
CA TYR A 258 4.96 12.04 -14.94
C TYR A 258 3.50 12.28 -15.34
N ASP A 259 3.16 11.89 -16.55
CA ASP A 259 1.77 11.89 -17.04
C ASP A 259 1.10 10.56 -16.64
N ARG A 260 0.30 10.60 -15.56
CA ARG A 260 -0.39 9.42 -15.02
C ARG A 260 -1.40 8.80 -15.99
N ARG A 261 -1.98 9.59 -16.88
CA ARG A 261 -2.95 9.09 -17.86
C ARG A 261 -2.26 8.37 -19.02
N ARG A 262 -1.16 8.93 -19.51
CA ARG A 262 -0.39 8.38 -20.65
C ARG A 262 0.68 7.38 -20.22
N LYS A 263 0.97 7.27 -18.90
CA LYS A 263 1.99 6.38 -18.31
C LYS A 263 3.38 6.62 -18.90
N LEU A 264 3.81 7.89 -18.90
CA LEU A 264 5.11 8.31 -19.41
C LEU A 264 5.70 9.46 -18.60
N TYR A 265 7.02 9.60 -18.67
CA TYR A 265 7.73 10.79 -18.23
C TYR A 265 7.92 11.77 -19.39
N ARG A 266 7.69 13.05 -19.11
CA ARG A 266 7.93 14.16 -20.03
C ARG A 266 9.05 15.04 -19.49
N TYR A 267 10.13 15.12 -20.25
CA TYR A 267 11.32 15.89 -19.92
C TYR A 267 11.20 17.33 -20.46
N ASP A 268 11.93 18.26 -19.85
CA ASP A 268 11.97 19.68 -20.23
C ASP A 268 12.49 19.92 -21.67
N ASN A 269 13.33 19.02 -22.18
CA ASN A 269 13.81 19.03 -23.57
C ASN A 269 12.81 18.49 -24.60
N GLY A 270 11.55 18.22 -24.18
CA GLY A 270 10.48 17.70 -25.04
C GLY A 270 10.52 16.19 -25.26
N LYS A 271 11.50 15.46 -24.71
CA LYS A 271 11.54 13.99 -24.81
C LYS A 271 10.46 13.37 -23.94
N GLU A 272 9.75 12.39 -24.48
CA GLU A 272 8.79 11.55 -23.77
C GLU A 272 9.34 10.13 -23.62
N GLN A 273 9.19 9.54 -22.43
CA GLN A 273 9.63 8.19 -22.14
C GLN A 273 8.49 7.36 -21.53
N HIS A 274 7.97 6.44 -22.31
CA HIS A 274 6.90 5.53 -21.92
C HIS A 274 7.40 4.40 -21.01
N LEU A 275 6.50 3.87 -20.19
CA LEU A 275 6.73 2.61 -19.51
C LEU A 275 6.68 1.46 -20.52
N VAL A 276 7.75 0.68 -20.62
CA VAL A 276 7.83 -0.54 -21.42
C VAL A 276 7.13 -1.69 -20.68
N LEU A 277 7.22 -1.69 -19.34
CA LEU A 277 6.56 -2.66 -18.49
C LEU A 277 5.58 -1.93 -17.57
N ASN A 278 4.32 -2.35 -17.56
CA ASN A 278 3.32 -1.81 -16.64
C ASN A 278 2.30 -2.90 -16.26
N ARG A 279 2.21 -3.22 -14.95
CA ARG A 279 1.28 -4.21 -14.38
C ARG A 279 0.45 -3.65 -13.23
N HIS A 280 0.81 -2.49 -12.66
CA HIS A 280 0.18 -2.00 -11.42
C HIS A 280 -0.23 -0.51 -11.46
N LEU A 281 0.23 0.27 -12.45
CA LEU A 281 -0.10 1.69 -12.62
C LEU A 281 -1.31 1.90 -13.54
#